data_c2b7c6ec1e49efea70e1e0e56247a406
#
_entry.id   c2b7c6ec1e49efea70e1e0e56247a406
#
_cell.length_a   1.000
_cell.length_b   1.000
_cell.length_c   1.000
_cell.angle_alpha   90.00
_cell.angle_beta   90.00
_cell.angle_gamma   90.00
#
_symmetry.space_group_name_H-M   'P 1'
#
loop_
_entity.id
_entity.type
_entity.pdbx_description
1 polymer ?
#
loop_
_entity_poly.entity_id
_entity_poly.type
_entity_poly.pdbx_seq_one_letter_code
_entity_poly.pdbx_strand_id
1 'polypeptide(L)'
;MATAHFGEQLAALLHQMRRFARGLARDPADGDDLCQATLERALKSADQWQEGTRLDAWIYRIMRNLWIDETRSRNRRSQTFAPEAEGDAIGTAGDAAIEAVVELGNVDRALARLPLEQREAVLLVVVEGLAYGEAAAVIGCPIGTLTSRLVRGRAALLRELGEQ
;
A
#
# COMPACT_ATOMS: atom_id res chain seq x y z
N MET A 1 8.79 -11.70 -27.10
CA MET A 1 8.42 -12.81 -26.21
C MET A 1 8.57 -12.47 -24.72
N ALA A 2 9.71 -11.93 -24.29
CA ALA A 2 9.92 -11.56 -22.90
C ALA A 2 8.89 -10.53 -22.39
N THR A 3 8.51 -9.57 -23.20
CA THR A 3 7.54 -8.53 -22.84
C THR A 3 6.12 -9.06 -22.66
N ALA A 4 5.71 -10.01 -23.49
CA ALA A 4 4.38 -10.63 -23.38
C ALA A 4 4.26 -11.45 -22.09
N HIS A 5 5.31 -12.20 -21.75
CA HIS A 5 5.36 -12.98 -20.52
C HIS A 5 5.36 -12.10 -19.27
N PHE A 6 6.11 -10.99 -19.30
CA PHE A 6 6.11 -9.99 -18.22
C PHE A 6 4.71 -9.37 -18.05
N GLY A 7 4.06 -9.01 -19.14
CA GLY A 7 2.70 -8.47 -19.11
C GLY A 7 1.68 -9.42 -18.49
N GLU A 8 1.79 -10.71 -18.80
CA GLU A 8 0.94 -11.75 -18.21
C GLU A 8 1.18 -11.92 -16.72
N GLN A 9 2.44 -11.92 -16.29
CA GLN A 9 2.80 -12.00 -14.87
C GLN A 9 2.31 -10.76 -14.11
N LEU A 10 2.45 -9.59 -14.71
CA LEU A 10 1.98 -8.32 -14.14
C LEU A 10 0.46 -8.32 -14.01
N ALA A 11 -0.27 -8.78 -15.02
CA ALA A 11 -1.73 -8.90 -14.99
C ALA A 11 -2.19 -9.83 -13.86
N ALA A 12 -1.47 -10.92 -13.60
CA ALA A 12 -1.77 -11.84 -12.51
C ALA A 12 -1.64 -11.19 -11.12
N LEU A 13 -0.83 -10.14 -11.00
CA LEU A 13 -0.63 -9.41 -9.74
C LEU A 13 -1.57 -8.21 -9.56
N LEU A 14 -2.42 -7.91 -10.53
CA LEU A 14 -3.21 -6.68 -10.55
C LEU A 14 -4.09 -6.53 -9.31
N HIS A 15 -4.72 -7.61 -8.87
CA HIS A 15 -5.57 -7.61 -7.67
C HIS A 15 -4.77 -7.25 -6.40
N GLN A 16 -3.60 -7.86 -6.23
CA GLN A 16 -2.69 -7.59 -5.11
C GLN A 16 -2.16 -6.15 -5.16
N MET A 17 -1.82 -5.69 -6.34
CA MET A 17 -1.35 -4.31 -6.55
C MET A 17 -2.40 -3.29 -6.12
N ARG A 18 -3.64 -3.51 -6.52
CA ARG A 18 -4.75 -2.62 -6.15
C ARG A 18 -4.98 -2.61 -4.65
N ARG A 19 -4.94 -3.78 -4.02
CA ARG A 19 -5.09 -3.92 -2.56
C ARG A 19 -3.98 -3.17 -1.82
N PHE A 20 -2.74 -3.36 -2.20
CA PHE A 20 -1.59 -2.69 -1.57
C PHE A 20 -1.65 -1.17 -1.80
N ALA A 21 -1.98 -0.73 -3.00
CA ALA A 21 -2.13 0.68 -3.33
C ALA A 21 -3.19 1.38 -2.49
N ARG A 22 -4.34 0.75 -2.32
CA ARG A 22 -5.43 1.28 -1.49
C ARG A 22 -5.05 1.34 -0.02
N GLY A 23 -4.33 0.33 0.46
CA GLY A 23 -3.81 0.32 1.82
C GLY A 23 -2.80 1.44 2.08
N LEU A 24 -1.89 1.71 1.15
CA LEU A 24 -0.91 2.79 1.27
C LEU A 24 -1.56 4.17 1.21
N ALA A 25 -2.46 4.37 0.25
CA ALA A 25 -3.01 5.68 -0.07
C ALA A 25 -4.13 6.14 0.87
N ARG A 26 -4.72 5.25 1.66
CA ARG A 26 -5.87 5.48 2.56
C ARG A 26 -7.19 5.77 1.85
N ASP A 27 -7.15 6.34 0.67
CA ASP A 27 -8.30 6.74 -0.13
C ASP A 27 -8.39 5.86 -1.38
N PRO A 28 -9.57 5.27 -1.70
CA PRO A 28 -9.70 4.40 -2.88
C PRO A 28 -9.33 5.07 -4.20
N ALA A 29 -9.68 6.34 -4.39
CA ALA A 29 -9.34 7.07 -5.62
C ALA A 29 -7.84 7.27 -5.77
N ASP A 30 -7.16 7.69 -4.70
CA ASP A 30 -5.70 7.81 -4.67
C ASP A 30 -5.03 6.44 -4.86
N GLY A 31 -5.58 5.39 -4.27
CA GLY A 31 -5.10 4.03 -4.42
C GLY A 31 -5.18 3.55 -5.86
N ASP A 32 -6.27 3.80 -6.54
CA ASP A 32 -6.44 3.42 -7.95
C ASP A 32 -5.48 4.20 -8.86
N ASP A 33 -5.30 5.49 -8.61
CA ASP A 33 -4.32 6.31 -9.33
C ASP A 33 -2.89 5.82 -9.10
N LEU A 34 -2.54 5.47 -7.87
CA LEU A 34 -1.24 4.91 -7.52
C LEU A 34 -1.01 3.58 -8.21
N CYS A 35 -2.01 2.70 -8.23
CA CYS A 35 -1.94 1.41 -8.92
C CYS A 35 -1.67 1.61 -10.42
N GLN A 36 -2.38 2.52 -11.06
CA GLN A 36 -2.20 2.84 -12.48
C GLN A 36 -0.81 3.41 -12.75
N ALA A 37 -0.34 4.35 -11.94
CA ALA A 37 1.00 4.91 -12.08
C ALA A 37 2.08 3.85 -11.92
N THR A 38 1.88 2.90 -11.00
CA THR A 38 2.79 1.76 -10.79
C THR A 38 2.83 0.84 -12.01
N LEU A 39 1.68 0.53 -12.59
CA LEU A 39 1.60 -0.26 -13.83
C LEU A 39 2.37 0.40 -14.98
N GLU A 40 2.17 1.69 -15.17
CA GLU A 40 2.87 2.45 -16.20
C GLU A 40 4.39 2.43 -15.98
N ARG A 41 4.82 2.64 -14.74
CA ARG A 41 6.25 2.63 -14.39
C ARG A 41 6.85 1.23 -14.57
N ALA A 42 6.14 0.19 -14.15
CA ALA A 42 6.58 -1.20 -14.29
C ALA A 42 6.77 -1.60 -15.75
N LEU A 43 5.81 -1.22 -16.61
CA LEU A 43 5.90 -1.51 -18.04
C LEU A 43 7.08 -0.79 -18.71
N LYS A 44 7.35 0.45 -18.32
CA LYS A 44 8.49 1.22 -18.83
C LYS A 44 9.83 0.70 -18.32
N SER A 45 9.84 0.07 -17.15
CA SER A 45 11.05 -0.43 -16.48
C SER A 45 11.16 -1.94 -16.51
N ALA A 46 10.44 -2.61 -17.38
CA ALA A 46 10.37 -4.08 -17.46
C ALA A 46 11.76 -4.71 -17.66
N ASP A 47 12.65 -4.04 -18.39
CA ASP A 47 14.03 -4.47 -18.63
C ASP A 47 14.90 -4.43 -17.36
N GLN A 48 14.51 -3.68 -16.34
CA GLN A 48 15.22 -3.60 -15.06
C GLN A 48 14.88 -4.73 -14.10
N TRP A 49 13.74 -5.40 -14.34
CA TRP A 49 13.37 -6.56 -13.51
C TRP A 49 14.18 -7.79 -13.92
N GLN A 50 14.77 -8.46 -12.93
CA GLN A 50 15.52 -9.68 -13.14
C GLN A 50 14.58 -10.89 -13.10
N GLU A 51 14.49 -11.60 -14.21
CA GLU A 51 13.70 -12.82 -14.32
C GLU A 51 14.18 -13.86 -13.30
N GLY A 52 13.24 -14.55 -12.65
CA GLY A 52 13.53 -15.50 -11.58
C GLY A 52 13.54 -14.90 -10.17
N THR A 53 13.45 -13.57 -10.03
CA THR A 53 13.24 -12.91 -8.75
C THR A 53 11.74 -12.66 -8.50
N ARG A 54 11.38 -12.27 -7.29
CA ARG A 54 9.97 -11.99 -6.93
C ARG A 54 9.50 -10.71 -7.60
N LEU A 55 8.62 -10.87 -8.58
CA LEU A 55 8.02 -9.74 -9.29
C LEU A 55 7.15 -8.88 -8.37
N ASP A 56 6.37 -9.50 -7.47
CA ASP A 56 5.52 -8.79 -6.53
C ASP A 56 6.32 -7.84 -5.63
N ALA A 57 7.43 -8.29 -5.06
CA ALA A 57 8.29 -7.45 -4.23
C ALA A 57 8.88 -6.27 -5.02
N TRP A 58 9.27 -6.49 -6.26
CA TRP A 58 9.76 -5.43 -7.16
C TRP A 58 8.68 -4.39 -7.45
N ILE A 59 7.46 -4.84 -7.70
CA ILE A 59 6.30 -3.97 -7.92
C ILE A 59 5.96 -3.16 -6.66
N TYR A 60 5.94 -3.79 -5.50
CA TYR A 60 5.65 -3.09 -4.22
C TYR A 60 6.69 -2.01 -3.94
N ARG A 61 7.94 -2.24 -4.29
CA ARG A 61 9.00 -1.25 -4.15
C ARG A 61 8.75 -0.04 -5.06
N ILE A 62 8.38 -0.25 -6.32
CA ILE A 62 8.01 0.81 -7.25
C ILE A 62 6.85 1.62 -6.68
N MET A 63 5.80 0.94 -6.26
CA MET A 63 4.59 1.55 -5.74
C MET A 63 4.87 2.38 -4.49
N ARG A 64 5.60 1.82 -3.55
CA ARG A 64 6.02 2.50 -2.33
C ARG A 64 6.82 3.76 -2.64
N ASN A 65 7.76 3.69 -3.54
CA ASN A 65 8.58 4.84 -3.93
C ASN A 65 7.74 5.93 -4.60
N LEU A 66 6.82 5.57 -5.48
CA LEU A 66 5.89 6.52 -6.10
C LEU A 66 5.00 7.21 -5.06
N TRP A 67 4.52 6.44 -4.08
CA TRP A 67 3.69 7.01 -3.02
C TRP A 67 4.45 7.96 -2.10
N ILE A 68 5.69 7.63 -1.74
CA ILE A 68 6.57 8.52 -0.97
C ILE A 68 6.80 9.84 -1.72
N ASP A 69 7.07 9.77 -3.01
CA ASP A 69 7.26 10.95 -3.85
C ASP A 69 5.98 11.80 -3.92
N GLU A 70 4.82 11.16 -4.06
CA GLU A 70 3.53 11.84 -4.09
C GLU A 70 3.22 12.52 -2.74
N THR A 71 3.47 11.85 -1.61
CA THR A 71 3.25 12.44 -0.29
C THR A 71 4.16 13.62 -0.03
N ARG A 72 5.42 13.55 -0.46
CA ARG A 72 6.36 14.68 -0.37
C ARG A 72 5.90 15.87 -1.22
N SER A 73 5.40 15.60 -2.42
CA SER A 73 4.85 16.60 -3.32
C SER A 73 3.63 17.30 -2.70
N ARG A 74 2.71 16.53 -2.11
CA ARG A 74 1.52 17.05 -1.41
C ARG A 74 1.90 17.90 -0.20
N ASN A 75 2.87 17.48 0.58
CA ASN A 75 3.35 18.23 1.74
C ASN A 75 3.96 19.57 1.33
N ARG A 76 4.72 19.60 0.24
CA ARG A 76 5.26 20.86 -0.30
C ARG A 76 4.16 21.81 -0.76
N ARG A 77 3.12 21.29 -1.41
CA ARG A 77 1.95 22.08 -1.85
C ARG A 77 1.16 22.61 -0.67
N SER A 78 0.95 21.80 0.38
CA SER A 78 0.21 22.21 1.57
C SER A 78 0.92 23.28 2.40
N GLN A 79 2.24 23.37 2.32
CA GLN A 79 3.01 24.45 2.95
C GLN A 79 2.82 25.79 2.24
N THR A 80 2.45 25.78 0.97
CA THR A 80 2.26 26.96 0.14
C THR A 80 0.80 27.43 0.18
N PHE A 81 -0.14 26.54 0.40
CA PHE A 81 -1.58 26.83 0.43
C PHE A 81 -2.17 26.41 1.78
N ALA A 82 -3.17 27.16 2.29
CA ALA A 82 -3.89 26.79 3.50
C ALA A 82 -4.50 25.39 3.31
N PRO A 83 -4.43 24.49 4.33
CA PRO A 83 -4.98 23.16 4.18
C PRO A 83 -6.50 23.24 4.00
N GLU A 84 -6.98 22.68 2.89
CA GLU A 84 -8.41 22.43 2.74
C GLU A 84 -8.79 21.32 3.72
N ALA A 85 -9.89 21.51 4.43
CA ALA A 85 -10.43 20.49 5.31
C ALA A 85 -10.70 19.24 4.48
N GLU A 86 -10.05 18.14 4.81
CA GLU A 86 -10.32 16.85 4.19
C GLU A 86 -11.78 16.49 4.45
N GLY A 87 -12.56 16.47 3.39
CA GLY A 87 -13.93 15.96 3.46
C GLY A 87 -13.90 14.46 3.72
N ASP A 88 -14.53 14.04 4.80
CA ASP A 88 -14.71 12.61 5.07
C ASP A 88 -15.50 11.98 3.93
N ALA A 89 -14.85 11.11 3.18
CA ALA A 89 -15.52 10.31 2.17
C ALA A 89 -16.35 9.24 2.87
N ILE A 90 -17.65 9.47 2.99
CA ILE A 90 -18.57 8.49 3.55
C ILE A 90 -19.03 7.56 2.44
N GLY A 91 -18.54 6.30 2.49
CA GLY A 91 -19.05 5.23 1.63
C GLY A 91 -20.32 4.61 2.22
N THR A 92 -21.35 4.45 1.41
CA THR A 92 -22.57 3.74 1.78
C THR A 92 -22.64 2.36 1.14
N ALA A 93 -23.01 1.34 1.89
CA ALA A 93 -23.14 -0.03 1.41
C ALA A 93 -24.37 -0.74 1.98
N GLY A 94 -24.92 -1.72 1.26
CA GLY A 94 -26.18 -2.43 1.58
C GLY A 94 -26.07 -3.71 2.45
N ASP A 95 -27.19 -4.25 2.96
CA ASP A 95 -27.33 -4.87 4.30
C ASP A 95 -26.75 -6.26 4.67
N ALA A 96 -26.44 -7.18 3.79
CA ALA A 96 -26.00 -8.52 4.24
C ALA A 96 -24.51 -8.80 3.93
N ALA A 97 -23.97 -8.11 2.93
CA ALA A 97 -22.56 -7.96 2.75
C ALA A 97 -21.97 -6.96 3.76
N ILE A 98 -22.83 -6.30 4.56
CA ILE A 98 -22.48 -5.21 5.46
C ILE A 98 -21.57 -5.65 6.59
N GLU A 99 -21.82 -6.81 7.24
CA GLU A 99 -20.98 -7.20 8.38
C GLU A 99 -19.55 -7.52 7.94
N ALA A 100 -19.36 -8.25 6.84
CA ALA A 100 -18.03 -8.50 6.29
C ALA A 100 -17.41 -7.21 5.71
N VAL A 101 -18.21 -6.37 5.06
CA VAL A 101 -17.77 -5.06 4.54
C VAL A 101 -17.52 -4.06 5.67
N VAL A 102 -18.32 -4.10 6.73
CA VAL A 102 -18.11 -3.27 7.94
C VAL A 102 -16.84 -3.70 8.68
N GLU A 103 -16.60 -5.01 8.81
CA GLU A 103 -15.34 -5.50 9.39
C GLU A 103 -14.14 -5.12 8.54
N LEU A 104 -14.21 -5.31 7.21
CA LEU A 104 -13.17 -4.88 6.28
C LEU A 104 -13.00 -3.35 6.30
N GLY A 105 -14.09 -2.61 6.33
CA GLY A 105 -14.07 -1.16 6.44
C GLY A 105 -13.46 -0.67 7.75
N ASN A 106 -13.64 -1.39 8.84
CA ASN A 106 -13.03 -1.09 10.13
C ASN A 106 -11.53 -1.31 10.10
N VAL A 107 -11.07 -2.40 9.48
CA VAL A 107 -9.65 -2.69 9.30
C VAL A 107 -9.00 -1.62 8.42
N ASP A 108 -9.64 -1.26 7.32
CA ASP A 108 -9.13 -0.22 6.41
C ASP A 108 -9.01 1.14 7.12
N ARG A 109 -10.01 1.51 7.93
CA ARG A 109 -9.97 2.74 8.73
C ARG A 109 -8.88 2.70 9.79
N ALA A 110 -8.73 1.58 10.46
CA ALA A 110 -7.68 1.40 11.46
C ALA A 110 -6.28 1.48 10.82
N LEU A 111 -6.08 0.84 9.67
CA LEU A 111 -4.84 0.93 8.90
C LEU A 111 -4.56 2.37 8.47
N ALA A 112 -5.59 3.10 8.03
CA ALA A 112 -5.46 4.48 7.58
C ALA A 112 -4.99 5.44 8.70
N ARG A 113 -5.24 5.10 9.96
CA ARG A 113 -4.80 5.88 11.12
C ARG A 113 -3.36 5.62 11.52
N LEU A 114 -2.75 4.53 11.04
CA LEU A 114 -1.35 4.24 11.33
C LEU A 114 -0.44 5.24 10.59
N PRO A 115 0.68 5.65 11.21
CA PRO A 115 1.73 6.33 10.47
C PRO A 115 2.16 5.50 9.27
N LEU A 116 2.54 6.15 8.18
CA LEU A 116 2.90 5.47 6.94
C LEU A 116 3.92 4.36 7.14
N GLU A 117 4.95 4.60 7.94
CA GLU A 117 6.00 3.63 8.20
C GLU A 117 5.50 2.35 8.86
N GLN A 118 4.56 2.46 9.79
CA GLN A 118 3.93 1.31 10.44
C GLN A 118 2.94 0.63 9.50
N ARG A 119 2.17 1.41 8.77
CA ARG A 119 1.17 0.91 7.82
C ARG A 119 1.82 0.08 6.72
N GLU A 120 2.90 0.56 6.10
CA GLU A 120 3.58 -0.19 5.04
C GLU A 120 4.20 -1.50 5.58
N ALA A 121 4.73 -1.51 6.79
CA ALA A 121 5.26 -2.73 7.40
C ALA A 121 4.15 -3.77 7.62
N VAL A 122 3.01 -3.36 8.16
CA VAL A 122 1.86 -4.24 8.36
C VAL A 122 1.32 -4.76 7.02
N LEU A 123 1.16 -3.89 6.05
CA LEU A 123 0.66 -4.29 4.72
C LEU A 123 1.57 -5.32 4.06
N LEU A 124 2.88 -5.09 4.04
CA LEU A 124 3.82 -5.99 3.36
C LEU A 124 3.91 -7.36 4.04
N VAL A 125 3.98 -7.40 5.36
CA VAL A 125 4.18 -8.66 6.08
C VAL A 125 2.86 -9.38 6.34
N VAL A 126 1.85 -8.68 6.87
CA VAL A 126 0.61 -9.32 7.30
C VAL A 126 -0.35 -9.53 6.13
N VAL A 127 -0.54 -8.53 5.30
CA VAL A 127 -1.52 -8.60 4.20
C VAL A 127 -0.92 -9.28 2.97
N GLU A 128 0.26 -8.87 2.55
CA GLU A 128 0.91 -9.40 1.34
C GLU A 128 1.78 -10.63 1.60
N GLY A 129 2.04 -10.95 2.86
CA GLY A 129 2.72 -12.19 3.24
C GLY A 129 4.20 -12.25 2.92
N LEU A 130 4.88 -11.09 2.80
CA LEU A 130 6.32 -11.08 2.59
C LEU A 130 7.07 -11.51 3.85
N ALA A 131 8.19 -12.23 3.66
CA ALA A 131 9.12 -12.46 4.75
C ALA A 131 9.73 -11.13 5.23
N TYR A 132 10.17 -11.07 6.47
CA TYR A 132 10.70 -9.85 7.07
C TYR A 132 11.85 -9.23 6.27
N GLY A 133 12.78 -10.09 5.81
CA GLY A 133 13.89 -9.63 4.98
C GLY A 133 13.45 -9.06 3.64
N GLU A 134 12.44 -9.66 3.02
CA GLU A 134 11.87 -9.20 1.75
C GLU A 134 11.14 -7.86 1.92
N ALA A 135 10.36 -7.72 2.98
CA ALA A 135 9.66 -6.47 3.30
C ALA A 135 10.66 -5.35 3.63
N ALA A 136 11.71 -5.65 4.39
CA ALA A 136 12.78 -4.71 4.69
C ALA A 136 13.48 -4.22 3.43
N ALA A 137 13.71 -5.11 2.47
CA ALA A 137 14.30 -4.76 1.17
C ALA A 137 13.38 -3.84 0.35
N VAL A 138 12.06 -4.10 0.37
CA VAL A 138 11.07 -3.24 -0.31
C VAL A 138 11.11 -1.82 0.25
N ILE A 139 11.14 -1.68 1.57
CA ILE A 139 11.13 -0.39 2.26
C ILE A 139 12.52 0.29 2.18
N GLY A 140 13.58 -0.52 2.11
CA GLY A 140 14.95 -0.03 2.11
C GLY A 140 15.45 0.30 3.52
N CYS A 141 15.09 -0.52 4.51
CA CYS A 141 15.51 -0.36 5.89
C CYS A 141 16.12 -1.65 6.45
N PRO A 142 16.87 -1.58 7.57
CA PRO A 142 17.33 -2.78 8.26
C PRO A 142 16.16 -3.65 8.78
N ILE A 143 16.36 -4.96 8.86
CA ILE A 143 15.32 -5.90 9.36
C ILE A 143 14.85 -5.51 10.77
N GLY A 144 15.75 -5.09 11.63
CA GLY A 144 15.40 -4.63 12.99
C GLY A 144 14.45 -3.45 13.01
N THR A 145 14.64 -2.51 12.08
CA THR A 145 13.76 -1.35 11.91
C THR A 145 12.37 -1.80 11.43
N LEU A 146 12.33 -2.70 10.45
CA LEU A 146 11.06 -3.28 9.98
C LEU A 146 10.32 -3.97 11.13
N THR A 147 11.02 -4.79 11.89
CA THR A 147 10.44 -5.54 13.02
C THR A 147 9.84 -4.60 14.06
N SER A 148 10.56 -3.53 14.43
CA SER A 148 10.06 -2.52 15.35
C SER A 148 8.80 -1.83 14.85
N ARG A 149 8.80 -1.43 13.58
CA ARG A 149 7.65 -0.79 12.92
C ARG A 149 6.45 -1.73 12.87
N LEU A 150 6.69 -2.99 12.56
CA LEU A 150 5.65 -4.02 12.51
C LEU A 150 5.02 -4.26 13.88
N VAL A 151 5.83 -4.38 14.93
CA VAL A 151 5.35 -4.58 16.31
C VAL A 151 4.48 -3.40 16.74
N ARG A 152 4.95 -2.18 16.52
CA ARG A 152 4.19 -0.97 16.85
C ARG A 152 2.91 -0.84 16.03
N GLY A 153 2.99 -1.16 14.75
CA GLY A 153 1.85 -1.12 13.84
C GLY A 153 0.78 -2.13 14.22
N ARG A 154 1.17 -3.35 14.55
CA ARG A 154 0.22 -4.37 15.04
C ARG A 154 -0.45 -3.95 16.34
N ALA A 155 0.31 -3.43 17.30
CA ALA A 155 -0.23 -2.98 18.58
C ALA A 155 -1.22 -1.82 18.38
N ALA A 156 -0.88 -0.85 17.53
CA ALA A 156 -1.75 0.27 17.21
C ALA A 156 -3.02 -0.19 16.50
N LEU A 157 -2.90 -1.12 15.56
CA LEU A 157 -4.03 -1.68 14.83
C LEU A 157 -5.00 -2.39 15.77
N LEU A 158 -4.50 -3.21 16.68
CA LEU A 158 -5.31 -3.92 17.66
C LEU A 158 -6.03 -2.96 18.61
N ARG A 159 -5.39 -1.89 19.02
CA ARG A 159 -6.04 -0.86 19.84
C ARG A 159 -7.19 -0.19 19.10
N GLU A 160 -6.97 0.22 17.85
CA GLU A 160 -7.99 0.85 17.02
C GLU A 160 -9.19 -0.09 16.80
N LEU A 161 -8.96 -1.38 16.61
CA LEU A 161 -10.01 -2.37 16.43
C LEU A 161 -10.72 -2.74 17.73
N GLY A 162 -10.04 -2.64 18.87
CA GLY A 162 -10.59 -2.96 20.19
C GLY A 162 -11.36 -1.82 20.86
N GLU A 163 -11.19 -0.60 20.41
CA GLU A 163 -11.83 0.62 20.95
C GLU A 163 -13.21 0.91 20.35
N GLN A 164 -13.77 -0.03 19.61
CA GLN A 164 -15.10 0.14 19.00
C GLN A 164 -16.19 -0.58 19.80
#